data_bbb943efd69c1111df6a991d2b806fb6
#
_entry.id   bbb943efd69c1111df6a991d2b806fb6
#
_cell.length_a   1.000
_cell.length_b   1.000
_cell.length_c   1.000
_cell.angle_alpha   90.00
_cell.angle_beta   90.00
_cell.angle_gamma   90.00
#
_symmetry.space_group_name_H-M   'P 1'
#
loop_
_entity.id
_entity.type
_entity.pdbx_description
1 polymer ?
#
loop_
_entity_poly.entity_id
_entity_poly.type
_entity_poly.pdbx_seq_one_letter_code
_entity_poly.pdbx_strand_id
1 'polypeptide(L)'
;KSHQGLLRNLVVRHGVKTNELLVNIVTSSEDGFDEQAYLDMLLELKLDNKLIGVMRTFNDSLADAVINEGVKILFGRDYYNEEILGLKFKVNAFSFFQTNIEAVERLYSEALALIPDLDSKVVYDLYCGTGTISQLMASKAKKVYGIEIVQDSVNAAIDNAKMNNIGNCHFICGDVKAKLDEVTEKPDMIVVDPPRMGMHDKVVEMLASYGIEQILY
;
A
#
# COMPACT_ATOMS: atom_id res chain seq x y z
N LYS A 1 10.40 -16.69 -22.89
CA LYS A 1 10.20 -17.50 -21.67
C LYS A 1 9.08 -18.49 -21.96
N SER A 2 9.24 -19.76 -21.61
CA SER A 2 8.23 -20.81 -21.89
C SER A 2 7.04 -20.76 -20.93
N HIS A 3 7.17 -20.05 -19.80
CA HIS A 3 6.23 -20.07 -18.66
C HIS A 3 5.93 -21.47 -18.12
N GLN A 4 6.86 -22.41 -18.37
CA GLN A 4 6.82 -23.78 -17.87
C GLN A 4 7.80 -23.94 -16.72
N GLY A 5 7.44 -24.77 -15.75
CA GLY A 5 8.24 -25.08 -14.58
C GLY A 5 7.56 -24.72 -13.28
N LEU A 6 7.99 -25.38 -12.22
CA LEU A 6 7.43 -25.27 -10.88
C LEU A 6 7.69 -23.89 -10.26
N LEU A 7 8.93 -23.37 -10.36
CA LEU A 7 9.31 -22.09 -9.77
C LEU A 7 8.98 -20.94 -10.72
N ARG A 8 8.28 -19.93 -10.23
CA ARG A 8 7.85 -18.74 -10.98
C ARG A 8 8.63 -17.51 -10.60
N ASN A 9 8.52 -17.08 -9.36
CA ASN A 9 9.13 -15.87 -8.84
C ASN A 9 9.60 -16.07 -7.40
N LEU A 10 10.58 -15.28 -6.99
CA LEU A 10 10.91 -15.06 -5.59
C LEU A 10 10.69 -13.57 -5.30
N VAL A 11 9.77 -13.28 -4.40
CA VAL A 11 9.49 -11.92 -3.94
C VAL A 11 10.03 -11.77 -2.53
N VAL A 12 10.95 -10.84 -2.35
CA VAL A 12 11.51 -10.51 -1.04
C VAL A 12 11.11 -9.09 -0.70
N ARG A 13 10.46 -8.91 0.44
CA ARG A 13 10.07 -7.63 0.99
C ARG A 13 10.90 -7.32 2.22
N HIS A 14 11.45 -6.12 2.28
CA HIS A 14 12.29 -5.66 3.37
C HIS A 14 11.73 -4.38 3.98
N GLY A 15 11.45 -4.43 5.27
CA GLY A 15 11.14 -3.25 6.08
C GLY A 15 12.44 -2.57 6.47
N VAL A 16 12.75 -1.43 5.82
CA VAL A 16 14.04 -0.73 5.96
C VAL A 16 14.25 -0.22 7.39
N LYS A 17 13.22 0.41 7.96
CA LYS A 17 13.29 0.96 9.34
C LYS A 17 13.09 -0.11 10.42
N THR A 18 12.41 -1.20 10.09
CA THR A 18 12.07 -2.25 11.05
C THR A 18 13.01 -3.45 11.00
N ASN A 19 13.88 -3.51 9.99
CA ASN A 19 14.79 -4.61 9.72
C ASN A 19 14.08 -5.98 9.55
N GLU A 20 12.81 -5.94 9.14
CA GLU A 20 11.98 -7.13 8.91
C GLU A 20 12.10 -7.63 7.47
N LEU A 21 12.14 -8.96 7.31
CA LEU A 21 12.21 -9.62 6.00
C LEU A 21 11.04 -10.58 5.83
N LEU A 22 10.27 -10.39 4.76
CA LEU A 22 9.21 -11.28 4.32
C LEU A 22 9.59 -11.92 2.99
N VAL A 23 9.58 -13.24 2.92
CA VAL A 23 9.93 -14.03 1.74
C VAL A 23 8.69 -14.70 1.20
N ASN A 24 8.42 -14.53 -0.10
CA ASN A 24 7.31 -15.17 -0.78
C ASN A 24 7.84 -15.90 -2.03
N ILE A 25 7.86 -17.24 -1.97
CA ILE A 25 8.14 -18.08 -3.14
C ILE A 25 6.84 -18.27 -3.94
N VAL A 26 6.90 -17.94 -5.22
CA VAL A 26 5.78 -18.14 -6.15
C VAL A 26 6.06 -19.40 -6.98
N THR A 27 5.13 -20.33 -6.96
CA THR A 27 5.24 -21.61 -7.70
C THR A 27 3.98 -21.85 -8.52
N SER A 28 4.05 -22.76 -9.48
CA SER A 28 2.82 -23.37 -10.00
C SER A 28 2.17 -24.25 -8.91
N SER A 29 0.92 -24.67 -9.14
CA SER A 29 0.20 -25.61 -8.28
C SER A 29 0.67 -27.06 -8.45
N GLU A 30 1.58 -27.32 -9.40
CA GLU A 30 2.14 -28.64 -9.64
C GLU A 30 2.84 -29.21 -8.40
N ASP A 31 2.77 -30.53 -8.24
CA ASP A 31 3.48 -31.25 -7.19
C ASP A 31 5.00 -31.19 -7.38
N GLY A 32 5.74 -31.40 -6.30
CA GLY A 32 7.22 -31.52 -6.32
C GLY A 32 7.96 -30.38 -5.65
N PHE A 33 7.26 -29.38 -5.08
CA PHE A 33 7.92 -28.37 -4.24
C PHE A 33 7.98 -28.84 -2.78
N ASP A 34 9.18 -29.12 -2.29
CA ASP A 34 9.41 -29.50 -0.90
C ASP A 34 9.42 -28.22 -0.02
N GLU A 35 8.27 -27.91 0.55
CA GLU A 35 8.07 -26.73 1.39
C GLU A 35 8.91 -26.78 2.66
N GLN A 36 9.06 -27.97 3.26
CA GLN A 36 9.81 -28.12 4.50
C GLN A 36 11.31 -27.93 4.25
N ALA A 37 11.87 -28.59 3.24
CA ALA A 37 13.28 -28.40 2.88
C ALA A 37 13.59 -26.94 2.50
N TYR A 38 12.66 -26.26 1.81
CA TYR A 38 12.80 -24.84 1.48
C TYR A 38 12.82 -23.96 2.74
N LEU A 39 11.89 -24.22 3.66
CA LEU A 39 11.80 -23.48 4.92
C LEU A 39 13.05 -23.69 5.78
N ASP A 40 13.48 -24.94 5.96
CA ASP A 40 14.66 -25.29 6.75
C ASP A 40 15.91 -24.59 6.19
N MET A 41 16.09 -24.61 4.88
CA MET A 41 17.18 -23.89 4.20
C MET A 41 17.16 -22.38 4.52
N LEU A 42 15.99 -21.74 4.47
CA LEU A 42 15.88 -20.31 4.77
C LEU A 42 16.16 -19.98 6.23
N LEU A 43 15.72 -20.84 7.17
CA LEU A 43 15.94 -20.67 8.61
C LEU A 43 17.40 -20.87 9.02
N GLU A 44 18.17 -21.63 8.25
CA GLU A 44 19.63 -21.83 8.47
C GLU A 44 20.47 -20.65 7.98
N LEU A 45 19.91 -19.78 7.13
CA LEU A 45 20.65 -18.62 6.63
C LEU A 45 20.97 -17.63 7.76
N LYS A 46 22.24 -17.20 7.80
CA LYS A 46 22.65 -16.10 8.67
C LYS A 46 22.32 -14.78 7.98
N LEU A 47 21.14 -14.25 8.29
CA LEU A 47 20.67 -12.99 7.75
C LEU A 47 20.90 -11.85 8.74
N ASP A 48 21.31 -10.68 8.26
CA ASP A 48 21.37 -9.47 9.07
C ASP A 48 19.98 -8.94 9.42
N ASN A 49 18.99 -9.32 8.63
CA ASN A 49 17.60 -8.94 8.79
C ASN A 49 16.81 -10.04 9.52
N LYS A 50 15.77 -9.63 10.22
CA LYS A 50 14.86 -10.53 10.92
C LYS A 50 13.87 -11.15 9.94
N LEU A 51 14.01 -12.42 9.63
CA LEU A 51 13.01 -13.17 8.88
C LEU A 51 11.73 -13.31 9.70
N ILE A 52 10.66 -12.65 9.28
CA ILE A 52 9.38 -12.61 10.01
C ILE A 52 8.29 -13.46 9.38
N GLY A 53 8.46 -13.86 8.14
CA GLY A 53 7.51 -14.70 7.44
C GLY A 53 8.07 -15.31 6.18
N VAL A 54 7.62 -16.51 5.88
CA VAL A 54 7.87 -17.22 4.62
C VAL A 54 6.52 -17.69 4.09
N MET A 55 6.25 -17.37 2.84
CA MET A 55 4.99 -17.71 2.16
C MET A 55 5.26 -18.47 0.88
N ARG A 56 4.31 -19.28 0.47
CA ARG A 56 4.20 -19.84 -0.87
C ARG A 56 2.93 -19.31 -1.53
N THR A 57 3.06 -18.69 -2.68
CA THR A 57 1.93 -18.27 -3.54
C THR A 57 1.82 -19.18 -4.73
N PHE A 58 0.61 -19.62 -5.05
CA PHE A 58 0.32 -20.39 -6.25
C PHE A 58 -0.02 -19.44 -7.39
N ASN A 59 0.58 -19.66 -8.55
CA ASN A 59 0.34 -18.88 -9.77
C ASN A 59 0.52 -19.80 -11.00
N ASP A 60 -0.58 -20.25 -11.55
CA ASP A 60 -0.64 -21.05 -12.78
C ASP A 60 -0.84 -20.19 -14.03
N SER A 61 -1.01 -18.88 -13.85
CA SER A 61 -1.14 -17.92 -14.92
C SER A 61 0.10 -17.88 -15.83
N LEU A 62 -0.12 -17.66 -17.11
CA LEU A 62 0.93 -17.43 -18.10
C LEU A 62 1.43 -15.96 -18.11
N ALA A 63 0.81 -15.08 -17.31
CA ALA A 63 1.25 -13.68 -17.18
C ALA A 63 2.58 -13.55 -16.46
N ASP A 64 3.36 -12.52 -16.79
CA ASP A 64 4.60 -12.19 -16.09
C ASP A 64 4.34 -11.60 -14.68
N ALA A 65 3.09 -11.22 -14.39
CA ALA A 65 2.70 -10.70 -13.08
C ALA A 65 2.51 -11.82 -12.05
N VAL A 66 2.84 -11.53 -10.81
CA VAL A 66 2.51 -12.42 -9.69
C VAL A 66 1.02 -12.29 -9.39
N ILE A 67 0.25 -13.29 -9.82
CA ILE A 67 -1.18 -13.40 -9.53
C ILE A 67 -1.35 -14.32 -8.33
N ASN A 68 -2.18 -13.90 -7.40
CA ASN A 68 -2.50 -14.68 -6.21
C ASN A 68 -3.69 -15.61 -6.49
N GLU A 69 -3.40 -16.86 -6.81
CA GLU A 69 -4.41 -17.93 -6.98
C GLU A 69 -4.53 -18.81 -5.72
N GLY A 70 -3.76 -18.50 -4.69
CA GLY A 70 -3.78 -19.13 -3.39
C GLY A 70 -2.47 -18.88 -2.65
N VAL A 71 -2.55 -18.76 -1.32
CA VAL A 71 -1.38 -18.50 -0.46
C VAL A 71 -1.34 -19.50 0.67
N LYS A 72 -0.14 -19.99 0.96
CA LYS A 72 0.18 -20.78 2.15
C LYS A 72 1.27 -20.08 2.95
N ILE A 73 1.03 -19.85 4.24
CA ILE A 73 2.04 -19.35 5.16
C ILE A 73 2.83 -20.56 5.65
N LEU A 74 4.13 -20.59 5.36
CA LEU A 74 5.03 -21.66 5.78
C LEU A 74 5.66 -21.35 7.13
N PHE A 75 5.89 -20.08 7.43
CA PHE A 75 6.47 -19.62 8.69
C PHE A 75 6.01 -18.21 9.03
N GLY A 76 5.80 -17.94 10.31
CA GLY A 76 5.55 -16.62 10.85
C GLY A 76 4.26 -15.96 10.34
N ARG A 77 4.38 -14.84 9.66
CA ARG A 77 3.24 -14.01 9.20
C ARG A 77 3.37 -13.60 7.74
N ASP A 78 2.27 -13.11 7.15
CA ASP A 78 2.14 -12.73 5.74
C ASP A 78 2.38 -11.24 5.46
N TYR A 79 2.88 -10.50 6.44
CA TYR A 79 3.16 -9.08 6.34
C TYR A 79 4.45 -8.70 7.06
N TYR A 80 5.04 -7.60 6.63
CA TYR A 80 6.12 -6.91 7.37
C TYR A 80 5.63 -5.53 7.81
N ASN A 81 6.32 -4.96 8.79
CA ASN A 81 6.09 -3.58 9.19
C ASN A 81 7.13 -2.67 8.54
N GLU A 82 6.70 -1.47 8.21
CA GLU A 82 7.56 -0.39 7.77
C GLU A 82 7.20 0.88 8.52
N GLU A 83 8.12 1.85 8.53
CA GLU A 83 7.89 3.15 9.14
C GLU A 83 8.21 4.27 8.14
N ILE A 84 7.29 5.23 8.02
CA ILE A 84 7.46 6.44 7.21
C ILE A 84 7.09 7.64 8.07
N LEU A 85 8.04 8.57 8.27
CA LEU A 85 7.86 9.80 9.05
C LEU A 85 7.24 9.55 10.43
N GLY A 86 7.65 8.47 11.11
CA GLY A 86 7.19 8.09 12.43
C GLY A 86 5.86 7.36 12.48
N LEU A 87 5.18 7.17 11.36
CA LEU A 87 3.97 6.35 11.26
C LEU A 87 4.33 4.93 10.84
N LYS A 88 3.69 3.95 11.48
CA LYS A 88 3.91 2.53 11.21
C LYS A 88 2.87 1.99 10.24
N PHE A 89 3.34 1.16 9.31
CA PHE A 89 2.50 0.55 8.29
C PHE A 89 2.70 -0.96 8.28
N LYS A 90 1.60 -1.68 8.35
CA LYS A 90 1.54 -3.11 8.08
C LYS A 90 1.40 -3.30 6.58
N VAL A 91 2.37 -3.95 5.95
CA VAL A 91 2.44 -4.11 4.50
C VAL A 91 2.40 -5.58 4.13
N ASN A 92 1.38 -5.99 3.39
CA ASN A 92 1.24 -7.36 2.90
C ASN A 92 2.13 -7.61 1.67
N ALA A 93 2.38 -8.88 1.37
CA ALA A 93 3.22 -9.28 0.23
C ALA A 93 2.71 -8.75 -1.12
N PHE A 94 1.40 -8.55 -1.28
CA PHE A 94 0.74 -8.12 -2.52
C PHE A 94 0.36 -6.65 -2.54
N SER A 95 0.40 -5.96 -1.39
CA SER A 95 0.09 -4.53 -1.33
C SER A 95 1.15 -3.71 -2.06
N PHE A 96 0.69 -2.70 -2.78
CA PHE A 96 1.60 -1.65 -3.23
C PHE A 96 2.13 -0.89 -2.03
N PHE A 97 3.43 -0.73 -1.98
CA PHE A 97 4.09 0.14 -1.00
C PHE A 97 5.38 0.69 -1.61
N GLN A 98 5.74 1.91 -1.27
CA GLN A 98 6.93 2.57 -1.81
C GLN A 98 8.19 1.79 -1.41
N THR A 99 9.04 1.50 -2.37
CA THR A 99 10.23 0.66 -2.17
C THR A 99 11.44 1.44 -1.66
N ASN A 100 11.52 2.73 -1.96
CA ASN A 100 12.60 3.60 -1.51
C ASN A 100 12.10 4.49 -0.38
N ILE A 101 12.21 4.01 0.86
CA ILE A 101 11.68 4.67 2.05
C ILE A 101 12.33 6.03 2.31
N GLU A 102 13.64 6.15 2.16
CA GLU A 102 14.34 7.42 2.38
C GLU A 102 13.91 8.50 1.38
N ALA A 103 13.81 8.12 0.09
CA ALA A 103 13.35 9.05 -0.94
C ALA A 103 11.90 9.46 -0.73
N VAL A 104 11.03 8.53 -0.31
CA VAL A 104 9.63 8.84 -0.08
C VAL A 104 9.39 9.68 1.17
N GLU A 105 10.16 9.46 2.25
CA GLU A 105 10.12 10.34 3.43
C GLU A 105 10.48 11.78 3.07
N ARG A 106 11.51 11.95 2.26
CA ARG A 106 11.90 13.28 1.77
C ARG A 106 10.81 13.90 0.89
N LEU A 107 10.27 13.14 -0.07
CA LEU A 107 9.19 13.59 -0.94
C LEU A 107 7.97 14.04 -0.15
N TYR A 108 7.51 13.23 0.80
CA TYR A 108 6.33 13.54 1.59
C TYR A 108 6.58 14.70 2.57
N SER A 109 7.79 14.82 3.12
CA SER A 109 8.15 15.95 3.96
C SER A 109 8.11 17.28 3.20
N GLU A 110 8.66 17.29 1.97
CA GLU A 110 8.62 18.46 1.09
C GLU A 110 7.17 18.80 0.66
N ALA A 111 6.39 17.77 0.28
CA ALA A 111 5.01 17.95 -0.10
C ALA A 111 4.18 18.56 1.05
N LEU A 112 4.33 18.05 2.28
CA LEU A 112 3.66 18.59 3.47
C LEU A 112 4.09 20.03 3.80
N ALA A 113 5.35 20.36 3.54
CA ALA A 113 5.88 21.72 3.79
C ALA A 113 5.34 22.76 2.80
N LEU A 114 4.88 22.34 1.61
CA LEU A 114 4.26 23.22 0.61
C LEU A 114 2.81 23.61 0.94
N ILE A 115 2.20 22.98 1.95
CA ILE A 115 0.78 23.17 2.26
C ILE A 115 0.67 24.08 3.51
N PRO A 116 0.33 25.37 3.36
CA PRO A 116 0.07 26.24 4.50
C PRO A 116 -1.27 25.87 5.16
N ASP A 117 -1.37 26.12 6.47
CA ASP A 117 -2.60 26.02 7.27
C ASP A 117 -3.33 24.68 7.14
N LEU A 118 -2.55 23.57 7.05
CA LEU A 118 -3.08 22.22 6.88
C LEU A 118 -4.00 21.81 8.06
N ASP A 119 -3.74 22.32 9.26
CA ASP A 119 -4.49 22.05 10.49
C ASP A 119 -5.96 22.47 10.43
N SER A 120 -6.29 23.42 9.59
CA SER A 120 -7.67 23.89 9.36
C SER A 120 -8.40 23.14 8.23
N LYS A 121 -7.68 22.35 7.41
CA LYS A 121 -8.16 21.83 6.13
C LYS A 121 -8.83 20.47 6.24
N VAL A 122 -9.88 20.32 5.43
CA VAL A 122 -10.43 19.02 5.01
C VAL A 122 -9.75 18.62 3.71
N VAL A 123 -9.11 17.46 3.73
CA VAL A 123 -8.30 16.93 2.61
C VAL A 123 -8.97 15.70 2.02
N TYR A 124 -9.07 15.64 0.69
CA TYR A 124 -9.37 14.39 0.00
C TYR A 124 -8.10 13.80 -0.57
N ASP A 125 -7.87 12.50 -0.32
CA ASP A 125 -6.78 11.71 -0.89
C ASP A 125 -7.38 10.69 -1.85
N LEU A 126 -7.24 10.96 -3.14
CA LEU A 126 -7.82 10.14 -4.20
C LEU A 126 -6.81 9.11 -4.68
N TYR A 127 -7.28 7.86 -4.80
CA TYR A 127 -6.44 6.69 -5.07
C TYR A 127 -5.49 6.38 -3.89
N CYS A 128 -6.01 6.46 -2.68
CA CYS A 128 -5.21 6.49 -1.45
C CYS A 128 -4.47 5.17 -1.13
N GLY A 129 -4.75 4.07 -1.85
CA GLY A 129 -4.12 2.78 -1.60
C GLY A 129 -4.26 2.32 -0.15
N THR A 130 -3.16 1.97 0.49
CA THR A 130 -3.10 1.58 1.91
C THR A 130 -3.09 2.77 2.88
N GLY A 131 -3.39 3.98 2.38
CA GLY A 131 -3.60 5.17 3.19
C GLY A 131 -2.33 5.83 3.71
N THR A 132 -1.19 5.66 3.07
CA THR A 132 0.08 6.25 3.53
C THR A 132 0.02 7.77 3.52
N ILE A 133 -0.31 8.38 2.37
CA ILE A 133 -0.42 9.84 2.23
C ILE A 133 -1.57 10.36 3.10
N SER A 134 -2.74 9.69 3.07
CA SER A 134 -3.89 10.03 3.90
C SER A 134 -3.51 10.19 5.37
N GLN A 135 -2.77 9.23 5.93
CA GLN A 135 -2.39 9.26 7.35
C GLN A 135 -1.34 10.33 7.66
N LEU A 136 -0.38 10.54 6.75
CA LEU A 136 0.60 11.62 6.89
C LEU A 136 -0.08 13.00 6.86
N MET A 137 -1.06 13.19 5.97
CA MET A 137 -1.90 14.39 5.96
C MET A 137 -2.71 14.51 7.26
N ALA A 138 -3.36 13.43 7.69
CA ALA A 138 -4.21 13.41 8.88
C ALA A 138 -3.45 13.71 10.18
N SER A 139 -2.12 13.48 10.22
CA SER A 139 -1.30 13.86 11.37
C SER A 139 -1.25 15.38 11.62
N LYS A 140 -1.63 16.18 10.61
CA LYS A 140 -1.61 17.64 10.66
C LYS A 140 -2.96 18.27 10.25
N ALA A 141 -3.73 17.62 9.37
CA ALA A 141 -4.99 18.14 8.85
C ALA A 141 -6.12 18.04 9.86
N LYS A 142 -7.15 18.88 9.68
CA LYS A 142 -8.41 18.80 10.43
C LYS A 142 -9.08 17.45 10.21
N LYS A 143 -9.19 17.02 8.96
CA LYS A 143 -9.82 15.76 8.55
C LYS A 143 -9.33 15.31 7.18
N VAL A 144 -9.24 14.00 6.97
CA VAL A 144 -8.87 13.41 5.69
C VAL A 144 -9.90 12.37 5.27
N TYR A 145 -10.28 12.39 3.99
CA TYR A 145 -11.06 11.34 3.34
C TYR A 145 -10.21 10.68 2.26
N GLY A 146 -9.88 9.39 2.46
CA GLY A 146 -9.18 8.56 1.48
C GLY A 146 -10.18 7.75 0.65
N ILE A 147 -10.08 7.79 -0.67
CA ILE A 147 -10.93 7.01 -1.58
C ILE A 147 -10.05 6.03 -2.36
N GLU A 148 -10.41 4.76 -2.30
CA GLU A 148 -9.68 3.66 -2.94
C GLU A 148 -10.66 2.59 -3.43
N ILE A 149 -10.41 2.04 -4.62
CA ILE A 149 -11.31 1.05 -5.23
C ILE A 149 -11.09 -0.37 -4.69
N VAL A 150 -9.88 -0.66 -4.21
CA VAL A 150 -9.51 -2.01 -3.74
C VAL A 150 -9.86 -2.16 -2.27
N GLN A 151 -10.84 -3.01 -1.96
CA GLN A 151 -11.33 -3.22 -0.58
C GLN A 151 -10.23 -3.65 0.39
N ASP A 152 -9.29 -4.51 -0.03
CA ASP A 152 -8.20 -4.98 0.82
C ASP A 152 -7.23 -3.84 1.19
N SER A 153 -7.01 -2.91 0.26
CA SER A 153 -6.22 -1.70 0.51
C SER A 153 -6.92 -0.78 1.51
N VAL A 154 -8.23 -0.60 1.38
CA VAL A 154 -9.05 0.18 2.34
C VAL A 154 -9.01 -0.45 3.73
N ASN A 155 -9.16 -1.77 3.84
CA ASN A 155 -9.06 -2.48 5.11
C ASN A 155 -7.69 -2.28 5.76
N ALA A 156 -6.61 -2.40 4.95
CA ALA A 156 -5.25 -2.16 5.42
C ALA A 156 -5.05 -0.70 5.87
N ALA A 157 -5.62 0.28 5.15
CA ALA A 157 -5.58 1.69 5.51
C ALA A 157 -6.26 1.97 6.85
N ILE A 158 -7.43 1.38 7.09
CA ILE A 158 -8.18 1.49 8.35
C ILE A 158 -7.36 0.89 9.51
N ASP A 159 -6.77 -0.29 9.32
CA ASP A 159 -6.00 -0.96 10.36
C ASP A 159 -4.70 -0.20 10.67
N ASN A 160 -4.03 0.34 9.66
CA ASN A 160 -2.86 1.19 9.83
C ASN A 160 -3.20 2.48 10.58
N ALA A 161 -4.32 3.13 10.26
CA ALA A 161 -4.76 4.33 10.97
C ALA A 161 -5.07 4.06 12.44
N LYS A 162 -5.71 2.94 12.76
CA LYS A 162 -5.92 2.50 14.15
C LYS A 162 -4.60 2.26 14.88
N MET A 163 -3.65 1.58 14.23
CA MET A 163 -2.32 1.30 14.80
C MET A 163 -1.56 2.60 15.11
N ASN A 164 -1.72 3.63 14.29
CA ASN A 164 -1.11 4.94 14.46
C ASN A 164 -1.94 5.91 15.34
N ASN A 165 -3.07 5.47 15.91
CA ASN A 165 -3.98 6.31 16.70
C ASN A 165 -4.51 7.53 15.93
N ILE A 166 -4.71 7.41 14.62
CA ILE A 166 -5.25 8.45 13.75
C ILE A 166 -6.77 8.29 13.65
N GLY A 167 -7.52 9.20 14.27
CA GLY A 167 -8.99 9.15 14.34
C GLY A 167 -9.71 10.08 13.34
N ASN A 168 -8.98 10.99 12.69
CA ASN A 168 -9.52 11.99 11.76
C ASN A 168 -9.32 11.62 10.28
N CYS A 169 -8.96 10.37 10.00
CA CYS A 169 -8.83 9.83 8.65
C CYS A 169 -9.94 8.81 8.38
N HIS A 170 -10.73 9.05 7.32
CA HIS A 170 -11.87 8.22 6.93
C HIS A 170 -11.62 7.61 5.56
N PHE A 171 -11.72 6.28 5.46
CA PHE A 171 -11.49 5.57 4.21
C PHE A 171 -12.79 5.06 3.61
N ILE A 172 -12.95 5.27 2.29
CA ILE A 172 -14.14 4.93 1.52
C ILE A 172 -13.73 3.99 0.40
N CYS A 173 -14.35 2.81 0.34
CA CYS A 173 -14.12 1.88 -0.76
C CYS A 173 -15.03 2.19 -1.94
N GLY A 174 -14.44 2.36 -3.11
CA GLY A 174 -15.16 2.50 -4.36
C GLY A 174 -14.43 3.31 -5.41
N ASP A 175 -15.03 3.37 -6.58
CA ASP A 175 -14.54 4.20 -7.67
C ASP A 175 -14.60 5.69 -7.30
N VAL A 176 -13.50 6.40 -7.52
CA VAL A 176 -13.35 7.82 -7.15
C VAL A 176 -14.51 8.66 -7.68
N LYS A 177 -14.87 8.48 -8.96
CA LYS A 177 -15.96 9.23 -9.59
C LYS A 177 -17.31 8.99 -8.91
N ALA A 178 -17.56 7.74 -8.49
CA ALA A 178 -18.84 7.41 -7.85
C ALA A 178 -18.88 7.86 -6.39
N LYS A 179 -17.72 7.89 -5.71
CA LYS A 179 -17.64 8.15 -4.27
C LYS A 179 -17.42 9.61 -3.89
N LEU A 180 -16.91 10.42 -4.79
CA LEU A 180 -16.73 11.87 -4.54
C LEU A 180 -18.04 12.58 -4.14
N ASP A 181 -19.15 12.21 -4.78
CA ASP A 181 -20.46 12.82 -4.50
C ASP A 181 -21.11 12.31 -3.18
N GLU A 182 -20.62 11.20 -2.63
CA GLU A 182 -21.12 10.66 -1.37
C GLU A 182 -20.54 11.39 -0.14
N VAL A 183 -19.39 12.07 -0.30
CA VAL A 183 -18.78 12.84 0.79
C VAL A 183 -19.43 14.22 0.86
N THR A 184 -20.15 14.48 1.94
CA THR A 184 -20.94 15.71 2.11
C THR A 184 -20.10 16.92 2.53
N GLU A 185 -18.97 16.72 3.19
CA GLU A 185 -18.07 17.78 3.63
C GLU A 185 -17.14 18.15 2.46
N LYS A 186 -17.20 19.39 2.00
CA LYS A 186 -16.37 19.84 0.87
C LYS A 186 -14.88 19.85 1.24
N PRO A 187 -13.99 19.44 0.35
CA PRO A 187 -12.56 19.52 0.59
C PRO A 187 -12.05 20.96 0.41
N ASP A 188 -11.11 21.34 1.24
CA ASP A 188 -10.29 22.55 1.08
C ASP A 188 -9.08 22.28 0.18
N MET A 189 -8.68 21.01 0.10
CA MET A 189 -7.54 20.55 -0.69
C MET A 189 -7.78 19.11 -1.19
N ILE A 190 -7.22 18.80 -2.33
CA ILE A 190 -7.20 17.42 -2.87
C ILE A 190 -5.75 16.98 -3.12
N VAL A 191 -5.46 15.75 -2.71
CA VAL A 191 -4.25 15.01 -3.06
C VAL A 191 -4.62 13.95 -4.09
N VAL A 192 -3.81 13.81 -5.12
CA VAL A 192 -4.07 12.86 -6.20
C VAL A 192 -2.78 12.15 -6.58
N ASP A 193 -2.70 10.85 -6.28
CA ASP A 193 -1.61 9.95 -6.71
C ASP A 193 -2.20 8.84 -7.59
N PRO A 194 -2.55 9.14 -8.86
CA PRO A 194 -3.28 8.22 -9.71
C PRO A 194 -2.38 7.11 -10.24
N PRO A 195 -2.97 5.99 -10.71
CA PRO A 195 -2.22 4.94 -11.39
C PRO A 195 -1.55 5.47 -12.67
N ARG A 196 -0.58 4.71 -13.20
CA ARG A 196 0.21 5.09 -14.39
C ARG A 196 -0.61 5.50 -15.62
N MET A 197 -1.85 5.08 -15.71
CA MET A 197 -2.79 5.45 -16.78
C MET A 197 -3.36 6.87 -16.62
N GLY A 198 -3.07 7.53 -15.49
CA GLY A 198 -3.66 8.84 -15.15
C GLY A 198 -5.08 8.72 -14.60
N MET A 199 -5.72 9.87 -14.46
CA MET A 199 -7.12 9.99 -14.05
C MET A 199 -8.06 9.89 -15.25
N HIS A 200 -9.26 9.38 -15.02
CA HIS A 200 -10.33 9.43 -16.01
C HIS A 200 -10.80 10.89 -16.22
N ASP A 201 -11.03 11.31 -17.48
CA ASP A 201 -11.41 12.70 -17.85
C ASP A 201 -12.54 13.27 -16.99
N LYS A 202 -13.55 12.45 -16.70
CA LYS A 202 -14.68 12.88 -15.84
C LYS A 202 -14.27 13.19 -14.40
N VAL A 203 -13.23 12.54 -13.87
CA VAL A 203 -12.70 12.88 -12.54
C VAL A 203 -12.02 14.23 -12.61
N VAL A 204 -11.26 14.51 -13.65
CA VAL A 204 -10.61 15.82 -13.88
C VAL A 204 -11.67 16.93 -13.97
N GLU A 205 -12.75 16.71 -14.73
CA GLU A 205 -13.88 17.65 -14.84
C GLU A 205 -14.55 17.90 -13.48
N MET A 206 -14.77 16.83 -12.69
CA MET A 206 -15.34 16.95 -11.34
C MET A 206 -14.43 17.78 -10.43
N LEU A 207 -13.13 17.48 -10.39
CA LEU A 207 -12.17 18.22 -9.57
C LEU A 207 -12.15 19.71 -9.96
N ALA A 208 -12.17 20.02 -11.25
CA ALA A 208 -12.25 21.39 -11.73
C ALA A 208 -13.55 22.10 -11.28
N SER A 209 -14.67 21.37 -11.17
CA SER A 209 -15.95 21.92 -10.74
C SER A 209 -16.04 22.23 -9.25
N TYR A 210 -15.21 21.61 -8.41
CA TYR A 210 -15.21 21.91 -6.97
C TYR A 210 -14.70 23.31 -6.61
N GLY A 211 -13.98 23.97 -7.53
CA GLY A 211 -13.42 25.30 -7.30
C GLY A 211 -12.37 25.32 -6.18
N ILE A 212 -11.59 24.26 -6.08
CA ILE A 212 -10.56 24.09 -5.04
C ILE A 212 -9.30 24.83 -5.46
N GLU A 213 -8.73 25.59 -4.54
CA GLU A 213 -7.54 26.40 -4.80
C GLU A 213 -6.23 25.58 -4.79
N GLN A 214 -6.23 24.43 -4.12
CA GLN A 214 -5.02 23.62 -3.92
C GLN A 214 -5.23 22.17 -4.29
N ILE A 215 -4.43 21.70 -5.24
CA ILE A 215 -4.31 20.29 -5.61
C ILE A 215 -2.83 19.90 -5.51
N LEU A 216 -2.54 18.86 -4.78
CA LEU A 216 -1.24 18.18 -4.78
C LEU A 216 -1.33 16.99 -5.72
N TYR A 217 -0.51 17.00 -6.78
CA TYR A 217 -0.49 15.97 -7.82
C TYR A 217 0.93 15.40 -7.94
#